data_3ccf622ac4eff9d9571a4e3bca99514f
#
_entry.id   3ccf622ac4eff9d9571a4e3bca99514f
#
_cell.length_a   1.000
_cell.length_b   1.000
_cell.length_c   1.000
_cell.angle_alpha   90.00
_cell.angle_beta   90.00
_cell.angle_gamma   90.00
#
_symmetry.space_group_name_H-M   'P 1'
#
loop_
_entity.id
_entity.type
_entity.pdbx_description
1 polymer ?
#
loop_
_entity_poly.entity_id
_entity_poly.type
_entity_poly.pdbx_seq_one_letter_code
_entity_poly.pdbx_strand_id
1 'polypeptide(L)'
;MTIPETGSITYNLEQEMFRVTKISFNAPVPRHKHSCYELFFILDGEGIFHMDCQHYDIKGKSLFLVAPGQLHGWEYSNHLSAYLLKFDLSIFTDQSFIDHPTVFNF
;
A
#
# COMPACT_ATOMS: atom_id res chain seq x y z
N MET A 1 13.46 7.59 0.34
CA MET A 1 13.07 7.04 0.96
C MET A 1 12.55 6.06 0.78
N THR A 2 12.13 5.72 0.94
CA THR A 2 11.85 4.73 0.70
C THR A 2 11.05 4.12 1.57
N ILE A 3 10.44 3.49 1.14
CA ILE A 3 9.62 2.81 1.83
C ILE A 3 10.33 2.22 2.83
N PRO A 4 11.35 2.15 2.78
CA PRO A 4 12.08 1.54 3.68
C PRO A 4 11.68 1.78 4.96
N GLU A 5 11.47 2.79 5.02
CA GLU A 5 11.08 2.99 6.23
C GLU A 5 10.04 2.27 6.30
N THR A 6 9.76 1.95 5.27
CA THR A 6 8.77 1.24 5.22
C THR A 6 8.92 0.24 6.10
N GLY A 7 9.86 -0.21 6.12
CA GLY A 7 9.86 -1.27 6.89
C GLY A 7 9.30 -0.95 8.17
N SER A 8 9.46 0.05 8.45
CA SER A 8 9.09 0.30 9.72
C SER A 8 7.76 0.36 9.79
N ILE A 9 7.28 0.11 8.86
CA ILE A 9 6.11 0.10 8.78
C ILE A 9 5.32 -0.46 9.71
N THR A 10 5.62 -0.67 10.69
CA THR A 10 4.76 -1.00 11.68
C THR A 10 3.89 0.14 11.82
N TYR A 11 3.11 0.40 11.06
CA TYR A 11 2.34 1.45 11.06
C TYR A 11 1.25 1.22 11.92
N ASN A 12 1.05 1.94 12.82
CA ASN A 12 0.09 1.73 13.83
C ASN A 12 -1.21 2.36 13.44
N LEU A 13 -2.13 1.59 12.99
CA LEU A 13 -3.41 2.12 12.65
C LEU A 13 -4.35 2.15 13.83
N GLU A 14 -3.84 1.88 15.00
CA GLU A 14 -4.70 1.95 16.13
C GLU A 14 -5.18 3.36 16.30
N GLN A 15 -4.38 4.30 15.95
CA GLN A 15 -4.76 5.67 16.10
C GLN A 15 -5.25 6.26 14.82
N GLU A 16 -5.01 5.61 13.70
CA GLU A 16 -5.51 6.10 12.46
C GLU A 16 -6.02 4.91 11.74
N MET A 17 -7.27 4.92 11.34
CA MET A 17 -7.83 3.81 10.62
C MET A 17 -7.58 3.91 9.14
N PHE A 18 -6.92 4.95 8.71
CA PHE A 18 -6.78 5.22 7.30
C PHE A 18 -5.68 6.26 7.08
N ARG A 19 -4.79 6.03 6.17
CA ARG A 19 -3.74 6.97 5.83
C ARG A 19 -3.36 6.86 4.35
N VAL A 20 -3.19 8.00 3.71
CA VAL A 20 -2.75 8.05 2.34
C VAL A 20 -1.37 8.69 2.31
N THR A 21 -0.44 8.07 1.60
CA THR A 21 0.91 8.58 1.49
C THR A 21 1.34 8.50 0.04
N LYS A 22 1.99 9.52 -0.45
CA LYS A 22 2.59 9.44 -1.78
C LYS A 22 4.00 8.91 -1.60
N ILE A 23 4.35 7.88 -2.33
CA ILE A 23 5.66 7.28 -2.22
C ILE A 23 6.34 7.26 -3.57
N SER A 24 7.66 7.29 -3.57
CA SER A 24 8.40 7.11 -4.79
C SER A 24 9.68 6.40 -4.44
N PHE A 25 10.09 5.46 -5.23
CA PHE A 25 11.30 4.72 -4.96
C PHE A 25 11.88 4.10 -6.22
N ASN A 26 13.14 3.72 -6.13
CA ASN A 26 13.90 3.31 -7.25
C ASN A 26 14.85 2.19 -6.82
N ALA A 27 14.42 1.36 -5.93
CA ALA A 27 15.24 0.30 -5.34
C ALA A 27 14.35 -0.85 -4.89
N PRO A 28 14.94 -2.03 -4.71
CA PRO A 28 14.15 -3.16 -4.21
C PRO A 28 13.64 -2.88 -2.80
N VAL A 29 12.54 -3.48 -2.46
CA VAL A 29 11.99 -3.43 -1.12
C VAL A 29 11.86 -4.85 -0.63
N PRO A 30 12.53 -5.21 0.47
CA PRO A 30 12.49 -6.57 0.97
C PRO A 30 11.07 -7.02 1.29
N ARG A 31 10.85 -8.31 1.24
CA ARG A 31 9.54 -8.85 1.57
C ARG A 31 9.20 -8.56 3.03
N HIS A 32 7.98 -8.19 3.25
CA HIS A 32 7.49 -7.86 4.58
C HIS A 32 5.98 -8.00 4.58
N LYS A 33 5.37 -7.89 5.74
CA LYS A 33 3.93 -7.95 5.86
C LYS A 33 3.46 -6.98 6.92
N HIS A 34 2.20 -6.60 6.84
CA HIS A 34 1.62 -5.64 7.76
C HIS A 34 0.33 -6.19 8.33
N SER A 35 -0.19 -5.54 9.35
CA SER A 35 -1.46 -5.92 9.95
C SER A 35 -2.62 -5.15 9.35
N CYS A 36 -2.39 -4.33 8.36
CA CYS A 36 -3.44 -3.53 7.73
C CYS A 36 -3.55 -3.87 6.26
N TYR A 37 -4.56 -3.35 5.60
CA TYR A 37 -4.69 -3.47 4.17
C TYR A 37 -3.87 -2.35 3.53
N GLU A 38 -3.34 -2.61 2.35
CA GLU A 38 -2.64 -1.59 1.60
C GLU A 38 -3.16 -1.60 0.18
N LEU A 39 -3.56 -0.44 -0.31
CA LEU A 39 -3.99 -0.31 -1.68
C LEU A 39 -2.93 0.53 -2.38
N PHE A 40 -2.32 -0.03 -3.41
CA PHE A 40 -1.30 0.68 -4.17
C PHE A 40 -1.92 1.20 -5.44
N PHE A 41 -1.81 2.48 -5.64
CA PHE A 41 -2.28 3.12 -6.84
C PHE A 41 -1.02 3.61 -7.55
N ILE A 42 -0.50 2.83 -8.46
CA ILE A 42 0.74 3.16 -9.16
C ILE A 42 0.43 4.24 -10.20
N LEU A 43 1.19 5.30 -10.17
CA LEU A 43 1.02 6.41 -11.08
C LEU A 43 1.97 6.31 -12.25
N ASP A 44 3.20 5.89 -12.01
CA ASP A 44 4.24 5.91 -13.02
C ASP A 44 5.37 4.97 -12.62
N GLY A 45 6.21 4.62 -13.57
CA GLY A 45 7.37 3.78 -13.32
C GLY A 45 7.09 2.32 -13.58
N GLU A 46 8.02 1.48 -13.19
CA GLU A 46 7.89 0.05 -13.43
C GLU A 46 8.58 -0.74 -12.34
N GLY A 47 8.25 -1.97 -12.22
CA GLY A 47 8.89 -2.85 -11.23
C GLY A 47 8.32 -4.24 -11.26
N ILE A 48 8.90 -5.10 -10.45
CA ILE A 48 8.41 -6.46 -10.27
C ILE A 48 7.98 -6.57 -8.82
N PHE A 49 6.70 -6.77 -8.63
CA PHE A 49 6.09 -6.84 -7.30
C PHE A 49 5.89 -8.30 -6.91
N HIS A 50 6.29 -8.65 -5.70
CA HIS A 50 6.04 -9.96 -5.16
C HIS A 50 4.87 -9.90 -4.22
N MET A 51 3.98 -10.85 -4.30
CA MET A 51 2.93 -10.98 -3.31
C MET A 51 2.72 -12.47 -3.08
N ASP A 52 3.02 -12.94 -1.92
CA ASP A 52 3.04 -14.34 -1.54
C ASP A 52 4.00 -15.09 -2.49
N CYS A 53 3.54 -16.03 -3.28
CA CYS A 53 4.40 -16.75 -4.17
C CYS A 53 4.30 -16.27 -5.61
N GLN A 54 3.66 -15.14 -5.83
CA GLN A 54 3.43 -14.66 -7.17
C GLN A 54 4.28 -13.43 -7.47
N HIS A 55 4.63 -13.25 -8.73
CA HIS A 55 5.37 -12.09 -9.18
C HIS A 55 4.52 -11.39 -10.22
N TYR A 56 4.49 -10.08 -10.17
CA TYR A 56 3.71 -9.30 -11.10
C TYR A 56 4.57 -8.21 -11.73
N ASP A 57 4.54 -8.12 -13.05
CA ASP A 57 5.23 -7.04 -13.73
C ASP A 57 4.31 -5.84 -13.70
N ILE A 58 4.78 -4.77 -13.09
CA ILE A 58 4.00 -3.55 -12.98
C ILE A 58 4.64 -2.52 -13.90
N LYS A 59 3.83 -1.92 -14.77
CA LYS A 59 4.33 -0.92 -15.67
C LYS A 59 3.26 0.12 -15.87
N GLY A 60 3.56 1.35 -15.51
CA GLY A 60 2.60 2.43 -15.64
C GLY A 60 1.47 2.29 -14.63
N LYS A 61 0.32 2.80 -14.96
CA LYS A 61 -0.79 2.88 -14.03
C LYS A 61 -1.33 1.50 -13.69
N SER A 62 -1.44 1.23 -12.42
CA SER A 62 -1.90 -0.07 -11.92
C SER A 62 -2.52 0.12 -10.55
N LEU A 63 -3.38 -0.79 -10.17
CA LEU A 63 -4.04 -0.74 -8.87
C LEU A 63 -4.04 -2.15 -8.31
N PHE A 64 -3.58 -2.33 -7.09
CA PHE A 64 -3.67 -3.63 -6.45
C PHE A 64 -3.76 -3.52 -4.94
N LEU A 65 -4.31 -4.54 -4.34
CA LEU A 65 -4.60 -4.58 -2.92
C LEU A 65 -3.77 -5.66 -2.26
N VAL A 66 -3.17 -5.32 -1.13
CA VAL A 66 -2.44 -6.27 -0.31
C VAL A 66 -3.22 -6.43 0.99
N ALA A 67 -3.57 -7.64 1.32
CA ALA A 67 -4.33 -7.91 2.53
C ALA A 67 -3.40 -8.07 3.74
N PRO A 68 -3.92 -7.93 4.94
CA PRO A 68 -3.11 -8.14 6.14
C PRO A 68 -2.47 -9.51 6.11
N GLY A 69 -1.23 -9.58 6.49
CA GLY A 69 -0.50 -10.85 6.56
C GLY A 69 0.06 -11.34 5.25
N GLN A 70 -0.24 -10.69 4.13
CA GLN A 70 0.33 -11.12 2.87
C GLN A 70 1.77 -10.64 2.76
N LEU A 71 2.67 -11.56 2.48
CA LEU A 71 4.07 -11.24 2.35
C LEU A 71 4.27 -10.60 0.98
N HIS A 72 4.85 -9.43 0.96
CA HIS A 72 5.00 -8.69 -0.29
C HIS A 72 6.25 -7.82 -0.29
N GLY A 73 6.65 -7.40 -1.46
CA GLY A 73 7.80 -6.53 -1.63
C GLY A 73 8.03 -6.26 -3.09
N TRP A 74 9.10 -5.53 -3.37
CA TRP A 74 9.46 -5.22 -4.75
C TRP A 74 10.83 -5.81 -5.02
N GLU A 75 10.90 -6.70 -6.01
CA GLU A 75 12.17 -7.29 -6.35
C GLU A 75 12.95 -6.25 -7.15
N TYR A 76 12.28 -5.41 -7.86
CA TYR A 76 12.89 -4.41 -8.71
C TYR A 76 11.91 -3.25 -8.83
N SER A 77 12.42 -2.04 -8.84
CA SER A 77 11.61 -0.88 -9.13
C SER A 77 12.46 0.17 -9.83
N ASN A 78 11.85 0.93 -10.70
CA ASN A 78 12.55 1.95 -11.46
C ASN A 78 11.64 3.15 -11.61
N HIS A 79 11.98 4.24 -10.94
CA HIS A 79 11.22 5.49 -10.97
C HIS A 79 9.75 5.25 -10.66
N LEU A 80 9.49 4.41 -9.68
CA LEU A 80 8.12 4.08 -9.34
C LEU A 80 7.54 5.16 -8.45
N SER A 81 6.35 5.63 -8.78
CA SER A 81 5.65 6.56 -7.91
C SER A 81 4.22 6.09 -7.76
N ALA A 82 3.69 6.25 -6.57
CA ALA A 82 2.38 5.71 -6.25
C ALA A 82 1.75 6.45 -5.09
N TYR A 83 0.44 6.30 -4.98
CA TYR A 83 -0.23 6.63 -3.73
C TYR A 83 -0.44 5.29 -3.03
N LEU A 84 -0.12 5.27 -1.76
CA LEU A 84 -0.32 4.09 -0.93
C LEU A 84 -1.37 4.43 0.10
N LEU A 85 -2.45 3.65 0.12
CA LEU A 85 -3.51 3.86 1.06
C LEU A 85 -3.45 2.70 2.04
N LYS A 86 -3.23 2.98 3.31
CA LYS A 86 -3.26 1.96 4.34
C LYS A 86 -4.53 2.12 5.13
N PHE A 87 -5.21 1.05 5.41
CA PHE A 87 -6.46 1.14 6.14
C PHE A 87 -6.79 -0.16 6.89
N ASP A 88 -7.66 -0.03 7.86
CA ASP A 88 -8.15 -1.14 8.64
C ASP A 88 -9.59 -1.31 8.20
N LEU A 89 -10.07 -2.53 8.13
CA LEU A 89 -11.43 -2.75 7.71
C LEU A 89 -12.44 -2.09 8.63
N SER A 90 -12.05 -1.79 9.84
CA SER A 90 -12.97 -1.14 10.76
C SER A 90 -13.46 0.20 10.23
N ILE A 91 -12.78 0.80 9.25
CA ILE A 91 -13.25 2.07 8.75
C ILE A 91 -14.62 1.89 8.10
N PHE A 92 -14.94 0.70 7.62
CA PHE A 92 -16.20 0.46 6.94
C PHE A 92 -17.32 0.15 7.92
N THR A 93 -16.99 -0.08 9.18
CA THR A 93 -18.00 -0.32 10.18
C THR A 93 -18.01 0.78 11.23
N ASP A 94 -17.11 1.73 11.14
CA ASP A 94 -17.06 2.82 12.07
C ASP A 94 -18.16 3.79 11.72
N GLN A 95 -18.98 4.14 12.71
CA GLN A 95 -20.14 4.97 12.48
C GLN A 95 -19.76 6.33 11.89
N SER A 96 -18.66 6.88 12.29
CA SER A 96 -18.28 8.19 11.80
C SER A 96 -17.98 8.17 10.31
N PHE A 97 -17.53 7.03 9.77
CA PHE A 97 -17.30 6.95 8.35
C PHE A 97 -18.61 6.66 7.63
N ILE A 98 -19.49 5.91 8.23
CA ILE A 98 -20.75 5.59 7.63
C ILE A 98 -21.55 6.87 7.46
N ASP A 99 -21.44 7.78 8.41
CA ASP A 99 -22.18 9.03 8.38
C ASP A 99 -21.52 10.05 7.43
N HIS A 100 -20.41 9.74 6.86
CA HIS A 100 -19.72 10.64 5.94
C HIS A 100 -19.33 9.88 4.68
N PRO A 101 -20.33 9.45 3.93
CA PRO A 101 -20.07 8.61 2.76
C PRO A 101 -19.17 9.23 1.70
N THR A 102 -19.04 10.52 1.68
CA THR A 102 -18.19 11.13 0.66
C THR A 102 -16.73 10.80 0.88
N VAL A 103 -16.38 10.27 2.03
CA VAL A 103 -15.00 9.93 2.32
C VAL A 103 -14.55 8.84 1.35
N PHE A 104 -15.48 8.03 0.85
CA PHE A 104 -15.10 6.95 -0.03
C PHE A 104 -15.39 7.25 -1.49
N ASN A 105 -15.60 8.47 -1.81
CA ASN A 105 -15.94 8.85 -3.15
C ASN A 105 -14.65 9.22 -3.86
N PHE A 106 -14.01 8.30 -4.50
CA PHE A 106 -12.72 8.54 -5.11
C PHE A 106 -12.84 8.97 -6.56
#